data_c8e1425c8b8eb081cd8b81fc57d0b490
#
_entry.id   c8e1425c8b8eb081cd8b81fc57d0b490
#
_cell.length_a   1.000
_cell.length_b   1.000
_cell.length_c   1.000
_cell.angle_alpha   90.00
_cell.angle_beta   90.00
_cell.angle_gamma   90.00
#
_symmetry.space_group_name_H-M   'P 1'
#
loop_
_entity.id
_entity.type
_entity.pdbx_description
1 polymer ?
#
loop_
_entity_poly.entity_id
_entity_poly.type
_entity_poly.pdbx_seq_one_letter_code
_entity_poly.pdbx_strand_id
1 'polypeptide(L)'
;MKSIKVTLETGLLTAISLYSNAANNSSKPNIIFILCDDMGYGDLGCYGQKYIQTPNLDRMAQEGMLFTQAYAGSPVSAPSRASLMTGQHTGHTHVRGNKEYWKNVPAVTYGINKDFSVVGQEPYDEDHIILPEVMKKNGYTTGVFGKWAGGYEGSCSTPDKRGVDEFYGYICQFQAHLYYPNFLNRYSKEEGDTGVVRIVMEDNINHPMFGDDYKKRSQYSADLIHQKAMEWIDKQDDKQPFYGFFTYTLPHAELAQPNDSILKGYKKQFFRDKTWGGSEGSRYNAVEHTHAEFAGMITRLDSYVGEVLKKLKEKSLDDNTIVIFSSDNGPHEEGGADPEFFGRDGKLRGLKRQCHEGGIRIPFIVRWPGRVSAGMVNDHQLAFYDVMPTFCELMEDKAFPKKYINKKIKNDCFDGISFASTLLGDDSKQQKHDFLYWEFHETDQIGVRMGDWKLLVKKGTPYLYDLSNDVHEDHNIAAAHPDIVKQMKEIIKREHRDSEMFPVTLPDL
;
A
#
# COMPACT_ATOMS: atom_id res chain seq x y z
N MET A 1 73.65 35.27 40.03
CA MET A 1 72.21 35.28 39.85
C MET A 1 71.89 34.42 38.61
N LYS A 2 71.37 33.18 38.83
CA LYS A 2 71.10 32.19 37.76
C LYS A 2 69.68 32.42 37.22
N SER A 3 69.55 32.69 35.96
CA SER A 3 68.28 32.77 35.22
C SER A 3 67.76 31.34 34.97
N ILE A 4 66.55 31.06 35.42
CA ILE A 4 65.84 29.85 35.11
C ILE A 4 64.92 30.11 33.89
N LYS A 5 65.24 29.42 32.79
CA LYS A 5 64.33 29.35 31.62
C LYS A 5 63.28 28.27 31.87
N VAL A 6 62.00 28.67 31.88
CA VAL A 6 60.87 27.77 31.88
C VAL A 6 60.49 27.50 30.43
N THR A 7 60.61 26.30 29.98
CA THR A 7 60.13 25.86 28.66
C THR A 7 58.68 25.38 28.80
N LEU A 8 57.76 26.06 28.13
CA LEU A 8 56.39 25.59 27.98
C LEU A 8 56.35 24.57 26.82
N GLU A 9 56.11 23.31 27.13
CA GLU A 9 55.70 22.31 26.16
C GLU A 9 54.19 22.40 25.93
N THR A 10 53.81 22.86 24.75
CA THR A 10 52.44 22.81 24.25
C THR A 10 52.13 21.40 23.73
N GLY A 11 51.47 20.63 24.53
CA GLY A 11 50.92 19.34 24.10
C GLY A 11 49.73 19.50 23.17
N LEU A 12 49.94 19.19 21.90
CA LEU A 12 48.91 19.13 20.87
C LEU A 12 48.15 17.81 21.04
N LEU A 13 46.99 17.84 21.68
CA LEU A 13 46.05 16.70 21.72
C LEU A 13 45.40 16.54 20.32
N THR A 14 45.96 15.69 19.50
CA THR A 14 45.34 15.18 18.30
C THR A 14 44.24 14.18 18.71
N ALA A 15 42.98 14.63 18.68
CA ALA A 15 41.84 13.75 18.73
C ALA A 15 41.82 12.92 17.45
N ILE A 16 42.34 11.71 17.47
CA ILE A 16 42.14 10.70 16.44
C ILE A 16 40.72 10.22 16.60
N SER A 17 39.79 10.75 15.79
CA SER A 17 38.50 10.14 15.60
C SER A 17 38.72 8.78 14.93
N LEU A 18 38.59 7.73 15.71
CA LEU A 18 38.46 6.38 15.23
C LEU A 18 37.14 6.27 14.46
N TYR A 19 37.16 6.65 13.18
CA TYR A 19 36.21 6.12 12.23
C TYR A 19 36.54 4.64 12.11
N SER A 20 35.79 3.81 12.84
CA SER A 20 35.76 2.40 12.57
C SER A 20 35.28 2.22 11.12
N ASN A 21 36.20 1.88 10.23
CA ASN A 21 35.87 1.23 8.98
C ASN A 21 35.18 -0.10 9.34
N ALA A 22 33.86 -0.05 9.59
CA ALA A 22 33.04 -1.23 9.47
C ALA A 22 33.21 -1.68 8.03
N ALA A 23 33.89 -2.79 7.85
CA ALA A 23 34.01 -3.46 6.57
C ALA A 23 32.61 -3.51 5.96
N ASN A 24 32.46 -2.96 4.75
CA ASN A 24 31.27 -3.08 3.92
C ASN A 24 31.07 -4.57 3.55
N ASN A 25 30.60 -5.37 4.48
CA ASN A 25 29.70 -6.44 4.15
C ASN A 25 28.36 -5.74 3.94
N SER A 26 28.03 -5.38 2.69
CA SER A 26 26.73 -4.88 2.32
C SER A 26 25.75 -6.04 2.42
N SER A 27 25.31 -6.33 3.66
CA SER A 27 24.15 -7.18 3.84
C SER A 27 22.96 -6.49 3.18
N LYS A 28 22.25 -7.21 2.31
CA LYS A 28 21.03 -6.69 1.68
C LYS A 28 20.12 -6.14 2.77
N PRO A 29 19.47 -4.99 2.56
CA PRO A 29 18.56 -4.43 3.58
C PRO A 29 17.37 -5.34 3.79
N ASN A 30 16.87 -5.41 5.02
CA ASN A 30 15.52 -5.92 5.28
C ASN A 30 14.51 -4.91 4.76
N ILE A 31 13.33 -5.38 4.37
CA ILE A 31 12.27 -4.51 3.84
C ILE A 31 10.96 -4.89 4.52
N ILE A 32 10.29 -3.89 5.09
CA ILE A 32 8.90 -4.00 5.53
C ILE A 32 8.08 -2.98 4.75
N PHE A 33 7.12 -3.46 3.95
CA PHE A 33 6.16 -2.61 3.26
C PHE A 33 4.81 -2.72 3.97
N ILE A 34 4.37 -1.63 4.58
CA ILE A 34 3.08 -1.52 5.25
C ILE A 34 2.12 -0.83 4.28
N LEU A 35 1.12 -1.57 3.84
CA LEU A 35 0.09 -1.09 2.91
C LEU A 35 -1.26 -1.08 3.62
N CYS A 36 -1.90 0.08 3.70
CA CYS A 36 -3.26 0.18 4.16
C CYS A 36 -4.27 0.20 3.00
N ASP A 37 -5.54 0.15 3.31
CA ASP A 37 -6.65 -0.01 2.36
C ASP A 37 -7.55 1.23 2.41
N ASP A 38 -7.69 1.93 1.27
CA ASP A 38 -8.57 3.11 1.11
C ASP A 38 -8.22 4.33 1.99
N MET A 39 -6.96 4.51 2.38
CA MET A 39 -6.54 5.70 3.12
C MET A 39 -6.34 6.88 2.17
N GLY A 40 -6.99 7.99 2.46
CA GLY A 40 -6.83 9.23 1.70
C GLY A 40 -5.50 9.93 1.93
N TYR A 41 -5.11 10.75 0.95
CA TYR A 41 -3.89 11.57 1.03
C TYR A 41 -3.86 12.45 2.29
N GLY A 42 -5.01 12.99 2.70
CA GLY A 42 -5.13 13.88 3.86
C GLY A 42 -5.45 13.18 5.20
N ASP A 43 -5.34 11.87 5.31
CA ASP A 43 -5.74 11.15 6.52
C ASP A 43 -4.67 11.13 7.64
N LEU A 44 -3.42 11.50 7.34
CA LEU A 44 -2.31 11.51 8.30
C LEU A 44 -1.93 12.91 8.78
N GLY A 45 -1.48 13.05 10.03
CA GLY A 45 -1.03 14.32 10.59
C GLY A 45 0.09 14.96 9.76
N CYS A 46 1.08 14.19 9.31
CA CYS A 46 2.17 14.66 8.45
C CYS A 46 1.71 15.10 7.05
N TYR A 47 0.50 14.75 6.62
CA TYR A 47 -0.17 15.25 5.41
C TYR A 47 -1.27 16.28 5.68
N GLY A 48 -1.40 16.76 6.92
CA GLY A 48 -2.27 17.88 7.31
C GLY A 48 -3.55 17.52 8.03
N GLN A 49 -3.76 16.25 8.42
CA GLN A 49 -4.92 15.82 9.21
C GLN A 49 -4.92 16.48 10.60
N LYS A 50 -6.08 16.97 11.02
CA LYS A 50 -6.23 17.72 12.29
C LYS A 50 -7.05 16.97 13.35
N TYR A 51 -7.89 16.04 12.95
CA TYR A 51 -8.85 15.36 13.81
C TYR A 51 -8.40 13.97 14.23
N ILE A 52 -7.58 13.32 13.41
CA ILE A 52 -7.11 11.95 13.60
C ILE A 52 -5.67 11.98 14.11
N GLN A 53 -5.39 11.18 15.11
CA GLN A 53 -4.06 11.12 15.74
C GLN A 53 -3.22 10.02 15.09
N THR A 54 -2.09 10.41 14.49
CA THR A 54 -1.14 9.49 13.83
C THR A 54 0.32 9.73 14.28
N PRO A 55 0.60 9.76 15.60
CA PRO A 55 1.90 10.20 16.11
C PRO A 55 3.07 9.29 15.68
N ASN A 56 2.83 8.01 15.43
CA ASN A 56 3.88 7.08 15.01
C ASN A 56 4.24 7.26 13.52
N LEU A 57 3.25 7.45 12.65
CA LEU A 57 3.42 7.75 11.24
C LEU A 57 4.03 9.14 11.04
N ASP A 58 3.59 10.13 11.84
CA ASP A 58 4.16 11.47 11.83
C ASP A 58 5.64 11.44 12.23
N ARG A 59 6.00 10.66 13.25
CA ARG A 59 7.39 10.43 13.64
C ARG A 59 8.16 9.67 12.56
N MET A 60 7.56 8.64 11.92
CA MET A 60 8.18 7.92 10.81
C MET A 60 8.54 8.87 9.67
N ALA A 61 7.68 9.83 9.33
CA ALA A 61 7.94 10.87 8.35
C ALA A 61 9.08 11.81 8.79
N GLN A 62 9.13 12.17 10.07
CA GLN A 62 10.22 12.99 10.63
C GLN A 62 11.56 12.25 10.67
N GLU A 63 11.56 10.93 10.84
CA GLU A 63 12.76 10.08 10.84
C GLU A 63 13.16 9.60 9.44
N GLY A 64 12.38 9.92 8.39
CA GLY A 64 12.56 9.46 7.02
C GLY A 64 12.23 10.51 5.96
N MET A 65 11.71 10.05 4.83
CA MET A 65 11.32 10.85 3.66
C MET A 65 9.82 10.71 3.39
N LEU A 66 9.14 11.84 3.26
CA LEU A 66 7.73 11.93 2.87
C LEU A 66 7.65 12.34 1.40
N PHE A 67 6.90 11.58 0.60
CA PHE A 67 6.66 11.89 -0.81
C PHE A 67 5.33 12.61 -1.00
N THR A 68 5.35 13.73 -1.72
CA THR A 68 4.14 14.52 -2.00
C THR A 68 3.45 14.14 -3.30
N GLN A 69 4.13 13.41 -4.18
CA GLN A 69 3.64 13.02 -5.51
C GLN A 69 3.81 11.51 -5.76
N ALA A 70 3.37 10.70 -4.80
CA ALA A 70 3.33 9.25 -4.94
C ALA A 70 1.93 8.79 -5.38
N TYR A 71 1.88 7.80 -6.26
CA TYR A 71 0.66 7.34 -6.90
C TYR A 71 0.42 5.85 -6.73
N ALA A 72 -0.82 5.50 -6.43
CA ALA A 72 -1.34 4.15 -6.51
C ALA A 72 -1.30 3.63 -7.96
N GLY A 73 -1.28 2.34 -8.13
CA GLY A 73 -1.36 1.74 -9.48
C GLY A 73 -2.72 1.85 -10.15
N SER A 74 -3.78 2.07 -9.36
CA SER A 74 -5.16 2.24 -9.83
C SER A 74 -6.00 2.88 -8.73
N PRO A 75 -7.17 3.47 -9.05
CA PRO A 75 -8.05 4.07 -8.03
C PRO A 75 -8.86 3.04 -7.22
N VAL A 76 -8.53 1.75 -7.29
CA VAL A 76 -9.18 0.68 -6.50
C VAL A 76 -8.20 -0.45 -6.21
N SER A 77 -8.45 -1.18 -5.12
CA SER A 77 -7.51 -2.12 -4.49
C SER A 77 -6.93 -3.19 -5.42
N ALA A 78 -7.76 -4.03 -6.09
CA ALA A 78 -7.24 -5.19 -6.81
C ALA A 78 -6.25 -4.84 -7.93
N PRO A 79 -6.57 -3.93 -8.87
CA PRO A 79 -5.62 -3.52 -9.92
C PRO A 79 -4.45 -2.69 -9.38
N SER A 80 -4.64 -1.91 -8.31
CA SER A 80 -3.54 -1.17 -7.69
C SER A 80 -2.52 -2.11 -7.05
N ARG A 81 -2.98 -3.12 -6.31
CA ARG A 81 -2.12 -4.17 -5.75
C ARG A 81 -1.47 -5.00 -6.85
N ALA A 82 -2.18 -5.28 -7.96
CA ALA A 82 -1.59 -5.95 -9.12
C ALA A 82 -0.43 -5.13 -9.71
N SER A 83 -0.59 -3.82 -9.84
CA SER A 83 0.46 -2.92 -10.31
C SER A 83 1.70 -2.96 -9.40
N LEU A 84 1.51 -2.89 -8.07
CA LEU A 84 2.58 -3.02 -7.08
C LEU A 84 3.30 -4.37 -7.19
N MET A 85 2.54 -5.46 -7.31
CA MET A 85 3.06 -6.82 -7.34
C MET A 85 3.80 -7.14 -8.63
N THR A 86 3.34 -6.63 -9.77
CA THR A 86 3.88 -6.98 -11.09
C THR A 86 4.94 -6.00 -11.62
N GLY A 87 5.03 -4.79 -11.05
CA GLY A 87 5.88 -3.73 -11.60
C GLY A 87 5.38 -3.18 -12.93
N GLN A 88 4.07 -3.31 -13.20
CA GLN A 88 3.41 -2.87 -14.44
C GLN A 88 2.30 -1.88 -14.13
N HIS A 89 2.10 -0.88 -14.98
CA HIS A 89 0.90 -0.03 -14.93
C HIS A 89 -0.32 -0.76 -15.49
N THR A 90 -1.53 -0.24 -15.23
CA THR A 90 -2.78 -0.94 -15.56
C THR A 90 -3.11 -1.04 -17.05
N GLY A 91 -2.35 -0.42 -17.94
CA GLY A 91 -2.39 -0.72 -19.39
C GLY A 91 -1.75 -2.06 -19.73
N HIS A 92 -0.89 -2.61 -18.85
CA HIS A 92 -0.11 -3.82 -19.07
C HIS A 92 -0.43 -4.96 -18.10
N THR A 93 -0.85 -4.68 -16.86
CA THR A 93 -1.21 -5.73 -15.89
C THR A 93 -2.35 -6.59 -16.41
N HIS A 94 -2.38 -7.86 -15.98
CA HIS A 94 -3.52 -8.74 -16.23
C HIS A 94 -4.78 -8.25 -15.49
N VAL A 95 -4.64 -7.87 -14.21
CA VAL A 95 -5.76 -7.40 -13.38
C VAL A 95 -5.89 -5.88 -13.47
N ARG A 96 -7.01 -5.38 -14.05
CA ARG A 96 -7.27 -3.95 -14.29
C ARG A 96 -8.58 -3.45 -13.68
N GLY A 97 -9.19 -4.26 -12.82
CA GLY A 97 -10.45 -3.96 -12.13
C GLY A 97 -10.76 -5.03 -11.09
N ASN A 98 -11.85 -4.84 -10.35
CA ASN A 98 -12.34 -5.86 -9.45
C ASN A 98 -13.12 -6.92 -10.23
N LYS A 99 -12.57 -8.12 -10.35
CA LYS A 99 -13.23 -9.29 -10.89
C LYS A 99 -13.33 -10.34 -9.80
N GLU A 100 -14.52 -10.54 -9.28
CA GLU A 100 -14.77 -11.49 -8.19
C GLU A 100 -15.28 -12.84 -8.72
N TYR A 101 -14.79 -13.92 -8.14
CA TYR A 101 -15.22 -15.28 -8.42
C TYR A 101 -16.01 -15.82 -7.25
N TRP A 102 -17.25 -16.26 -7.55
CA TRP A 102 -18.17 -16.84 -6.60
C TRP A 102 -18.46 -18.27 -7.01
N LYS A 103 -17.93 -19.24 -6.30
CA LYS A 103 -18.33 -20.63 -6.52
C LYS A 103 -19.58 -20.95 -5.71
N ASN A 104 -20.72 -21.04 -6.39
CA ASN A 104 -21.99 -21.59 -5.87
C ASN A 104 -22.61 -20.84 -4.68
N VAL A 105 -22.30 -19.57 -4.47
CA VAL A 105 -22.89 -18.77 -3.40
C VAL A 105 -23.54 -17.53 -3.97
N PRO A 106 -24.83 -17.29 -3.71
CA PRO A 106 -25.42 -15.96 -3.90
C PRO A 106 -24.65 -14.95 -3.04
N ALA A 107 -24.39 -13.76 -3.56
CA ALA A 107 -23.63 -12.68 -2.89
C ALA A 107 -24.13 -12.32 -1.47
N VAL A 108 -25.33 -12.75 -1.10
CA VAL A 108 -26.03 -12.47 0.16
C VAL A 108 -25.67 -13.44 1.29
N THR A 109 -25.01 -14.56 1.01
CA THR A 109 -24.79 -15.64 2.00
C THR A 109 -23.45 -15.58 2.73
N TYR A 110 -22.77 -14.45 2.73
CA TYR A 110 -21.58 -14.25 3.57
C TYR A 110 -21.97 -14.41 5.05
N GLY A 111 -21.71 -15.58 5.59
CA GLY A 111 -21.63 -15.81 7.01
C GLY A 111 -22.90 -16.13 7.78
N ILE A 112 -24.07 -16.19 7.17
CA ILE A 112 -25.28 -16.69 7.86
C ILE A 112 -25.28 -18.22 7.90
N ASN A 113 -24.75 -18.85 6.89
CA ASN A 113 -24.50 -20.29 6.84
C ASN A 113 -23.01 -20.52 7.04
N LYS A 114 -22.62 -21.55 7.79
CA LYS A 114 -21.24 -22.03 7.93
C LYS A 114 -20.65 -22.54 6.58
N ASP A 115 -21.15 -22.03 5.46
CA ASP A 115 -20.68 -22.36 4.13
C ASP A 115 -19.48 -21.47 3.78
N PHE A 116 -18.31 -22.08 3.88
CA PHE A 116 -17.01 -21.52 3.56
C PHE A 116 -16.67 -21.70 2.07
N SER A 117 -17.63 -21.58 1.18
CA SER A 117 -17.37 -21.71 -0.25
C SER A 117 -16.31 -20.74 -0.74
N VAL A 118 -15.60 -21.14 -1.78
CA VAL A 118 -14.44 -20.40 -2.30
C VAL A 118 -14.88 -19.10 -2.94
N VAL A 119 -14.31 -18.02 -2.43
CA VAL A 119 -14.50 -16.66 -2.93
C VAL A 119 -13.14 -16.02 -3.11
N GLY A 120 -12.99 -15.24 -4.13
CA GLY A 120 -11.74 -14.48 -4.39
C GLY A 120 -11.84 -13.63 -5.64
N GLN A 121 -10.70 -13.15 -6.07
CA GLN A 121 -10.54 -12.24 -7.20
C GLN A 121 -9.86 -12.95 -8.36
N GLU A 122 -9.79 -12.23 -9.51
CA GLU A 122 -8.95 -12.61 -10.63
C GLU A 122 -7.52 -12.84 -10.14
N PRO A 123 -6.93 -14.03 -10.42
CA PRO A 123 -5.55 -14.32 -10.08
C PRO A 123 -4.58 -13.39 -10.82
N TYR A 124 -3.40 -13.14 -10.24
CA TYR A 124 -2.28 -12.61 -11.01
C TYR A 124 -1.90 -13.59 -12.11
N ASP A 125 -1.41 -13.07 -13.23
CA ASP A 125 -0.93 -13.93 -14.33
C ASP A 125 0.10 -14.93 -13.81
N GLU A 126 -0.13 -16.21 -14.05
CA GLU A 126 0.75 -17.30 -13.60
C GLU A 126 2.15 -17.19 -14.19
N ASP A 127 2.24 -16.72 -15.42
CA ASP A 127 3.50 -16.63 -16.17
C ASP A 127 4.29 -15.35 -15.86
N HIS A 128 3.65 -14.30 -15.30
CA HIS A 128 4.34 -13.07 -14.90
C HIS A 128 4.81 -13.14 -13.44
N ILE A 129 6.09 -12.84 -13.22
CA ILE A 129 6.67 -12.84 -11.87
C ILE A 129 6.13 -11.68 -11.02
N ILE A 130 5.89 -11.94 -9.73
CA ILE A 130 5.45 -10.91 -8.78
C ILE A 130 6.49 -10.62 -7.70
N LEU A 131 6.32 -9.51 -7.01
CA LEU A 131 7.29 -8.96 -6.07
C LEU A 131 7.78 -9.97 -5.00
N PRO A 132 6.92 -10.76 -4.30
CA PRO A 132 7.42 -11.75 -3.34
C PRO A 132 8.32 -12.82 -3.97
N GLU A 133 8.04 -13.24 -5.23
CA GLU A 133 8.88 -14.19 -5.94
C GLU A 133 10.25 -13.59 -6.30
N VAL A 134 10.30 -12.30 -6.67
CA VAL A 134 11.55 -11.56 -6.89
C VAL A 134 12.37 -11.52 -5.61
N MET A 135 11.74 -11.18 -4.47
CA MET A 135 12.39 -11.15 -3.16
C MET A 135 12.94 -12.54 -2.79
N LYS A 136 12.12 -13.58 -2.97
CA LYS A 136 12.51 -14.98 -2.71
C LYS A 136 13.72 -15.41 -3.54
N LYS A 137 13.73 -15.09 -4.85
CA LYS A 137 14.86 -15.38 -5.77
C LYS A 137 16.13 -14.63 -5.40
N ASN A 138 16.02 -13.55 -4.62
CA ASN A 138 17.14 -12.79 -4.09
C ASN A 138 17.57 -13.22 -2.67
N GLY A 139 17.02 -14.31 -2.15
CA GLY A 139 17.42 -14.92 -0.89
C GLY A 139 16.72 -14.36 0.34
N TYR A 140 15.61 -13.64 0.18
CA TYR A 140 14.83 -13.13 1.31
C TYR A 140 13.93 -14.21 1.91
N THR A 141 13.78 -14.18 3.24
CA THR A 141 12.62 -14.78 3.90
C THR A 141 11.42 -13.86 3.68
N THR A 142 10.27 -14.44 3.31
CA THR A 142 9.10 -13.66 2.88
C THR A 142 7.89 -13.92 3.77
N GLY A 143 7.29 -12.86 4.30
CA GLY A 143 6.08 -12.92 5.12
C GLY A 143 5.03 -11.92 4.61
N VAL A 144 3.77 -12.37 4.49
CA VAL A 144 2.64 -11.53 4.09
C VAL A 144 1.53 -11.63 5.11
N PHE A 145 1.10 -10.49 5.66
CA PHE A 145 0.11 -10.43 6.73
C PHE A 145 -0.98 -9.42 6.39
N GLY A 146 -2.21 -9.93 6.17
CA GLY A 146 -3.39 -9.15 5.83
C GLY A 146 -4.07 -9.53 4.52
N LYS A 147 -4.47 -8.54 3.73
CA LYS A 147 -5.25 -8.70 2.49
C LYS A 147 -4.35 -9.00 1.30
N TRP A 148 -4.45 -10.20 0.74
CA TRP A 148 -3.70 -10.60 -0.46
C TRP A 148 -4.29 -10.00 -1.74
N ALA A 149 -5.59 -10.17 -1.94
CA ALA A 149 -6.35 -9.63 -3.08
C ALA A 149 -5.84 -10.05 -4.48
N GLY A 150 -5.30 -11.24 -4.59
CA GLY A 150 -4.80 -11.80 -5.85
C GLY A 150 -5.13 -13.29 -5.97
N GLY A 151 -6.28 -13.61 -6.56
CA GLY A 151 -6.73 -14.99 -6.71
C GLY A 151 -7.75 -15.46 -5.66
N TYR A 152 -7.94 -16.76 -5.60
CA TYR A 152 -8.85 -17.46 -4.70
C TYR A 152 -8.21 -18.77 -4.23
N GLU A 153 -8.75 -19.39 -3.18
CA GLU A 153 -8.23 -20.67 -2.68
C GLU A 153 -8.20 -21.75 -3.79
N GLY A 154 -7.03 -22.33 -4.00
CA GLY A 154 -6.76 -23.29 -5.05
C GLY A 154 -6.39 -22.72 -6.42
N SER A 155 -6.40 -21.38 -6.60
CA SER A 155 -5.88 -20.74 -7.82
C SER A 155 -4.36 -20.86 -7.94
N CYS A 156 -3.80 -20.47 -9.11
CA CYS A 156 -2.35 -20.40 -9.34
C CYS A 156 -1.68 -19.27 -8.54
N SER A 157 -2.45 -18.34 -7.99
CA SER A 157 -1.95 -17.10 -7.41
C SER A 157 -2.14 -16.99 -5.90
N THR A 158 -2.28 -18.10 -5.20
CA THR A 158 -2.28 -18.11 -3.73
C THR A 158 -0.87 -17.87 -3.17
N PRO A 159 -0.72 -17.28 -1.97
CA PRO A 159 0.58 -16.92 -1.39
C PRO A 159 1.61 -18.06 -1.40
N ASP A 160 1.20 -19.28 -1.04
CA ASP A 160 2.04 -20.50 -1.02
C ASP A 160 2.69 -20.82 -2.38
N LYS A 161 2.06 -20.43 -3.49
CA LYS A 161 2.55 -20.66 -4.87
C LYS A 161 3.34 -19.50 -5.43
N ARG A 162 3.28 -18.32 -4.79
CA ARG A 162 3.82 -17.07 -5.31
C ARG A 162 4.95 -16.49 -4.45
N GLY A 163 5.82 -17.38 -3.94
CA GLY A 163 7.07 -16.97 -3.29
C GLY A 163 6.96 -16.49 -1.84
N VAL A 164 5.83 -16.76 -1.16
CA VAL A 164 5.61 -16.43 0.24
C VAL A 164 5.96 -17.62 1.13
N ASP A 165 6.71 -17.40 2.20
CA ASP A 165 7.05 -18.44 3.19
C ASP A 165 6.05 -18.49 4.35
N GLU A 166 5.53 -17.32 4.77
CA GLU A 166 4.50 -17.22 5.82
C GLU A 166 3.38 -16.28 5.39
N PHE A 167 2.14 -16.72 5.55
CA PHE A 167 0.95 -15.95 5.26
C PHE A 167 -0.08 -16.07 6.37
N TYR A 168 -0.68 -14.95 6.78
CA TYR A 168 -1.85 -14.94 7.66
C TYR A 168 -2.75 -13.75 7.32
N GLY A 169 -4.00 -14.02 6.93
CA GLY A 169 -4.93 -12.96 6.56
C GLY A 169 -6.04 -13.41 5.63
N TYR A 170 -6.35 -12.60 4.65
CA TYR A 170 -7.42 -12.81 3.67
C TYR A 170 -6.86 -13.04 2.28
N ILE A 171 -7.21 -14.14 1.61
CA ILE A 171 -6.96 -14.28 0.17
C ILE A 171 -7.95 -13.40 -0.59
N CYS A 172 -9.23 -13.46 -0.22
CA CYS A 172 -10.31 -12.73 -0.85
C CYS A 172 -10.41 -11.29 -0.33
N GLN A 173 -10.36 -10.29 -1.23
CA GLN A 173 -10.54 -8.90 -0.82
C GLN A 173 -11.96 -8.62 -0.29
N PHE A 174 -12.98 -9.30 -0.81
CA PHE A 174 -14.34 -9.08 -0.35
C PHE A 174 -14.54 -9.57 1.10
N GLN A 175 -13.94 -10.71 1.47
CA GLN A 175 -13.93 -11.18 2.85
C GLN A 175 -13.19 -10.20 3.77
N ALA A 176 -12.18 -9.51 3.26
CA ALA A 176 -11.41 -8.51 4.00
C ALA A 176 -12.21 -7.25 4.39
N HIS A 177 -13.44 -7.07 3.88
CA HIS A 177 -14.36 -6.04 4.33
C HIS A 177 -15.00 -6.34 5.69
N LEU A 178 -14.75 -7.52 6.26
CA LEU A 178 -15.33 -7.97 7.53
C LEU A 178 -14.22 -8.08 8.58
N TYR A 179 -14.27 -7.21 9.58
CA TYR A 179 -13.25 -7.21 10.64
C TYR A 179 -13.44 -8.28 11.70
N TYR A 180 -14.61 -8.88 11.76
CA TYR A 180 -14.92 -10.04 12.61
C TYR A 180 -15.35 -11.22 11.75
N PRO A 181 -14.43 -11.78 10.92
CA PRO A 181 -14.76 -12.80 9.93
C PRO A 181 -15.06 -14.16 10.58
N ASN A 182 -15.59 -15.09 9.77
CA ASN A 182 -15.76 -16.49 10.18
C ASN A 182 -14.46 -17.26 10.18
N PHE A 183 -13.51 -16.89 9.33
CA PHE A 183 -12.19 -17.51 9.24
C PHE A 183 -11.16 -16.53 8.66
N LEU A 184 -9.89 -16.83 8.87
CA LEU A 184 -8.74 -16.28 8.16
C LEU A 184 -7.98 -17.40 7.47
N ASN A 185 -7.15 -17.06 6.51
CA ASN A 185 -6.29 -18.02 5.83
C ASN A 185 -4.87 -17.98 6.40
N ARG A 186 -4.23 -19.14 6.47
CA ARG A 186 -2.84 -19.30 6.91
C ARG A 186 -2.05 -20.16 5.94
N TYR A 187 -0.78 -19.86 5.79
CA TYR A 187 0.23 -20.74 5.23
C TYR A 187 1.54 -20.53 5.97
N SER A 188 2.20 -21.61 6.37
CA SER A 188 3.54 -21.58 6.95
C SER A 188 4.38 -22.71 6.39
N LYS A 189 5.40 -22.34 5.63
CA LYS A 189 6.39 -23.30 5.11
C LYS A 189 7.19 -23.92 6.25
N GLU A 190 7.48 -23.18 7.31
CA GLU A 190 8.22 -23.65 8.49
C GLU A 190 7.43 -24.73 9.22
N GLU A 191 6.12 -24.59 9.35
CA GLU A 191 5.24 -25.57 9.98
C GLU A 191 4.90 -26.76 9.07
N GLY A 192 5.36 -26.74 7.80
CA GLY A 192 5.18 -27.84 6.85
C GLY A 192 3.82 -27.85 6.16
N ASP A 193 3.11 -26.72 6.10
CA ASP A 193 1.86 -26.61 5.36
C ASP A 193 2.10 -26.94 3.87
N THR A 194 1.22 -27.74 3.28
CA THR A 194 1.26 -28.12 1.85
C THR A 194 0.50 -27.14 0.96
N GLY A 195 -0.17 -26.15 1.54
CA GLY A 195 -0.95 -25.12 0.88
C GLY A 195 -1.65 -24.25 1.91
N VAL A 196 -2.41 -23.26 1.43
CA VAL A 196 -3.20 -22.39 2.30
C VAL A 196 -4.30 -23.18 3.01
N VAL A 197 -4.43 -22.95 4.33
CA VAL A 197 -5.46 -23.54 5.19
C VAL A 197 -6.33 -22.44 5.80
N ARG A 198 -7.58 -22.80 6.20
CA ARG A 198 -8.48 -21.91 6.90
C ARG A 198 -8.36 -22.07 8.40
N ILE A 199 -8.28 -20.96 9.10
CA ILE A 199 -8.30 -20.87 10.56
C ILE A 199 -9.66 -20.29 10.95
N VAL A 200 -10.53 -21.16 11.52
CA VAL A 200 -11.87 -20.76 11.92
C VAL A 200 -11.82 -19.86 13.14
N MET A 201 -12.60 -18.78 13.12
CA MET A 201 -12.76 -17.85 14.24
C MET A 201 -13.90 -18.37 15.13
N GLU A 202 -13.58 -19.25 16.07
CA GLU A 202 -14.54 -20.03 16.85
C GLU A 202 -15.54 -19.17 17.63
N ASP A 203 -15.11 -18.04 18.19
CA ASP A 203 -16.03 -17.12 18.89
C ASP A 203 -16.93 -16.38 17.90
N ASN A 204 -16.42 -16.05 16.73
CA ASN A 204 -17.18 -15.30 15.73
C ASN A 204 -18.28 -16.13 15.07
N ILE A 205 -18.01 -17.40 14.71
CA ILE A 205 -18.99 -18.25 14.01
C ILE A 205 -20.25 -18.55 14.82
N ASN A 206 -20.21 -18.33 16.11
CA ASN A 206 -21.37 -18.51 17.01
C ASN A 206 -22.35 -17.35 16.98
N HIS A 207 -22.00 -16.24 16.28
CA HIS A 207 -22.82 -15.05 16.19
C HIS A 207 -23.05 -14.66 14.72
N PRO A 208 -24.19 -14.07 14.36
CA PRO A 208 -24.45 -13.57 13.01
C PRO A 208 -23.39 -12.55 12.55
N MET A 209 -23.12 -12.51 11.25
CA MET A 209 -22.20 -11.51 10.67
C MET A 209 -22.85 -10.12 10.52
N PHE A 210 -24.17 -10.05 10.56
CA PHE A 210 -24.93 -8.81 10.37
C PHE A 210 -26.00 -8.66 11.44
N GLY A 211 -26.38 -7.41 11.72
CA GLY A 211 -27.38 -7.05 12.71
C GLY A 211 -26.80 -6.90 14.14
N ASP A 212 -27.71 -6.77 15.13
CA ASP A 212 -27.33 -6.40 16.50
C ASP A 212 -26.38 -7.41 17.17
N ASP A 213 -26.54 -8.69 16.87
CA ASP A 213 -25.71 -9.75 17.45
C ASP A 213 -24.30 -9.84 16.87
N TYR A 214 -24.00 -9.11 15.80
CA TYR A 214 -22.65 -8.92 15.28
C TYR A 214 -21.70 -8.36 16.35
N LYS A 215 -22.17 -7.44 17.18
CA LYS A 215 -21.40 -6.83 18.26
C LYS A 215 -20.93 -7.84 19.33
N LYS A 216 -21.40 -9.09 19.32
CA LYS A 216 -20.97 -10.16 20.21
C LYS A 216 -19.74 -10.90 19.69
N ARG A 217 -19.33 -10.69 18.44
CA ARG A 217 -18.11 -11.24 17.89
C ARG A 217 -16.89 -10.58 18.55
N SER A 218 -15.88 -11.37 18.90
CA SER A 218 -14.74 -10.90 19.69
C SER A 218 -13.39 -11.00 18.98
N GLN A 219 -13.26 -11.87 17.99
CA GLN A 219 -12.01 -12.10 17.26
C GLN A 219 -11.84 -11.08 16.13
N TYR A 220 -11.25 -9.94 16.49
CA TYR A 220 -10.98 -8.82 15.56
C TYR A 220 -9.78 -9.13 14.69
N SER A 221 -10.00 -9.26 13.40
CA SER A 221 -8.98 -9.74 12.45
C SER A 221 -7.76 -8.85 12.33
N ALA A 222 -7.91 -7.53 12.43
CA ALA A 222 -6.77 -6.63 12.29
C ALA A 222 -5.75 -6.80 13.42
N ASP A 223 -6.23 -6.97 14.69
CA ASP A 223 -5.35 -7.25 15.84
C ASP A 223 -4.68 -8.63 15.67
N LEU A 224 -5.42 -9.65 15.24
CA LEU A 224 -4.87 -11.02 15.04
C LEU A 224 -3.81 -11.05 13.92
N ILE A 225 -4.07 -10.35 12.82
CA ILE A 225 -3.12 -10.23 11.70
C ILE A 225 -1.85 -9.49 12.16
N HIS A 226 -2.02 -8.39 12.89
CA HIS A 226 -0.89 -7.64 13.44
C HIS A 226 -0.07 -8.48 14.42
N GLN A 227 -0.73 -9.20 15.33
CA GLN A 227 -0.05 -10.12 16.25
C GLN A 227 0.81 -11.15 15.49
N LYS A 228 0.27 -11.76 14.41
CA LYS A 228 1.02 -12.71 13.58
C LYS A 228 2.19 -12.07 12.85
N ALA A 229 2.04 -10.84 12.37
CA ALA A 229 3.15 -10.08 11.80
C ALA A 229 4.27 -9.82 12.84
N MET A 230 3.91 -9.49 14.08
CA MET A 230 4.86 -9.27 15.17
C MET A 230 5.56 -10.56 15.59
N GLU A 231 4.84 -11.69 15.70
CA GLU A 231 5.40 -13.01 15.95
C GLU A 231 6.40 -13.42 14.85
N TRP A 232 6.09 -13.07 13.58
CA TRP A 232 7.00 -13.32 12.47
C TRP A 232 8.26 -12.44 12.54
N ILE A 233 8.17 -11.16 12.89
CA ILE A 233 9.35 -10.31 13.10
C ILE A 233 10.21 -10.88 14.24
N ASP A 234 9.60 -11.43 15.30
CA ASP A 234 10.36 -12.03 16.41
C ASP A 234 11.24 -13.21 15.97
N LYS A 235 10.87 -13.92 14.91
CA LYS A 235 11.68 -15.01 14.33
C LYS A 235 12.85 -14.53 13.47
N GLN A 236 12.83 -13.27 13.01
CA GLN A 236 13.87 -12.75 12.10
C GLN A 236 15.14 -12.39 12.88
N ASP A 237 16.28 -12.46 12.19
CA ASP A 237 17.59 -12.08 12.73
C ASP A 237 18.42 -11.33 11.65
N ASP A 238 19.68 -11.02 11.94
CA ASP A 238 20.60 -10.32 11.04
C ASP A 238 21.35 -11.22 10.04
N LYS A 239 21.09 -12.54 10.03
CA LYS A 239 21.81 -13.51 9.20
C LYS A 239 21.21 -13.63 7.80
N GLN A 240 19.91 -13.45 7.68
CA GLN A 240 19.21 -13.55 6.41
C GLN A 240 18.28 -12.35 6.21
N PRO A 241 18.32 -11.67 5.05
CA PRO A 241 17.41 -10.57 4.80
C PRO A 241 15.95 -11.07 4.73
N PHE A 242 15.03 -10.24 5.17
CA PHE A 242 13.60 -10.53 5.15
C PHE A 242 12.80 -9.45 4.43
N TYR A 243 11.71 -9.88 3.83
CA TYR A 243 10.69 -9.05 3.21
C TYR A 243 9.34 -9.30 3.89
N GLY A 244 8.84 -8.31 4.62
CA GLY A 244 7.52 -8.28 5.23
C GLY A 244 6.58 -7.41 4.41
N PHE A 245 5.44 -7.95 3.96
CA PHE A 245 4.37 -7.20 3.33
C PHE A 245 3.15 -7.20 4.25
N PHE A 246 3.00 -6.12 5.04
CA PHE A 246 1.93 -5.97 6.02
C PHE A 246 0.79 -5.18 5.38
N THR A 247 -0.18 -5.90 4.87
CA THR A 247 -1.25 -5.36 4.04
C THR A 247 -2.57 -5.30 4.84
N TYR A 248 -2.62 -4.32 5.76
CA TYR A 248 -3.76 -4.11 6.64
C TYR A 248 -4.99 -3.64 5.86
N THR A 249 -6.18 -4.07 6.31
CA THR A 249 -7.46 -3.65 5.72
C THR A 249 -7.95 -2.31 6.25
N LEU A 250 -7.40 -1.82 7.35
CA LEU A 250 -7.71 -0.51 7.92
C LEU A 250 -7.27 0.61 6.95
N PRO A 251 -8.07 1.66 6.80
CA PRO A 251 -9.40 1.96 7.35
C PRO A 251 -10.56 1.66 6.39
N HIS A 252 -10.47 0.66 5.49
CA HIS A 252 -11.54 0.26 4.58
C HIS A 252 -12.86 -0.01 5.34
N ALA A 253 -14.02 0.23 4.73
CA ALA A 253 -15.30 -0.22 5.26
C ALA A 253 -15.35 -1.78 5.31
N GLU A 254 -16.07 -2.37 6.28
CA GLU A 254 -16.96 -1.75 7.26
C GLU A 254 -16.20 -0.90 8.29
N LEU A 255 -16.89 0.09 8.88
CA LEU A 255 -16.33 0.85 9.98
C LEU A 255 -16.60 0.09 11.29
N ALA A 256 -15.63 -0.71 11.70
CA ALA A 256 -15.76 -1.55 12.89
C ALA A 256 -14.41 -1.76 13.57
N GLN A 257 -14.40 -1.66 14.89
CA GLN A 257 -13.24 -1.93 15.72
C GLN A 257 -13.66 -2.31 17.16
N PRO A 258 -12.72 -2.81 18.00
CA PRO A 258 -12.96 -3.06 19.42
C PRO A 258 -13.40 -1.79 20.17
N ASN A 259 -14.35 -1.91 21.08
CA ASN A 259 -14.82 -0.81 21.92
C ASN A 259 -13.87 -0.56 23.11
N ASP A 260 -12.65 -0.21 22.80
CA ASP A 260 -11.54 0.03 23.74
C ASP A 260 -11.30 1.53 24.01
N SER A 261 -10.12 1.87 24.54
CA SER A 261 -9.74 3.23 24.87
C SER A 261 -9.62 4.13 23.65
N ILE A 262 -9.19 3.60 22.48
CA ILE A 262 -9.06 4.37 21.24
C ILE A 262 -10.44 4.83 20.79
N LEU A 263 -11.37 3.89 20.59
CA LEU A 263 -12.73 4.21 20.16
C LEU A 263 -13.47 5.11 21.16
N LYS A 264 -13.35 4.80 22.49
CA LYS A 264 -13.96 5.64 23.53
C LYS A 264 -13.43 7.07 23.54
N GLY A 265 -12.14 7.26 23.22
CA GLY A 265 -11.53 8.58 23.06
C GLY A 265 -12.20 9.38 21.96
N TYR A 266 -12.36 8.77 20.78
CA TYR A 266 -13.01 9.42 19.64
C TYR A 266 -14.50 9.61 19.81
N LYS A 267 -15.23 8.70 20.45
CA LYS A 267 -16.66 8.92 20.83
C LYS A 267 -16.83 10.14 21.73
N LYS A 268 -15.86 10.40 22.61
CA LYS A 268 -15.85 11.62 23.44
C LYS A 268 -15.49 12.86 22.62
N GLN A 269 -14.55 12.76 21.69
CA GLN A 269 -14.16 13.86 20.80
C GLN A 269 -15.30 14.25 19.85
N PHE A 270 -15.98 13.27 19.26
CA PHE A 270 -17.10 13.45 18.35
C PHE A 270 -18.44 13.18 19.04
N PHE A 271 -18.75 13.87 20.14
CA PHE A 271 -19.93 13.62 20.98
C PHE A 271 -21.29 13.83 20.28
N ARG A 272 -21.30 14.48 19.10
CA ARG A 272 -22.45 14.63 18.19
C ARG A 272 -22.16 13.97 16.86
N ASP A 273 -21.75 12.72 16.91
CA ASP A 273 -21.30 11.99 15.73
C ASP A 273 -22.49 11.61 14.82
N LYS A 274 -22.15 11.31 13.57
CA LYS A 274 -23.07 10.86 12.53
C LYS A 274 -23.36 9.37 12.69
N THR A 275 -24.62 9.00 12.51
CA THR A 275 -25.06 7.60 12.45
C THR A 275 -25.32 7.20 11.00
N TRP A 276 -24.86 6.00 10.64
CA TRP A 276 -25.17 5.38 9.37
C TRP A 276 -25.96 4.10 9.60
N GLY A 277 -27.20 4.05 9.09
CA GLY A 277 -28.13 2.95 9.34
C GLY A 277 -27.91 1.69 8.52
N GLY A 278 -26.85 1.65 7.72
CA GLY A 278 -26.68 0.61 6.71
C GLY A 278 -27.49 0.93 5.45
N SER A 279 -27.37 0.09 4.44
CA SER A 279 -28.26 0.11 3.28
C SER A 279 -28.94 -1.24 3.14
N GLU A 280 -30.17 -1.27 2.65
CA GLU A 280 -30.88 -2.51 2.35
C GLU A 280 -30.05 -3.33 1.35
N GLY A 281 -29.73 -4.57 1.69
CA GLY A 281 -28.75 -5.37 0.94
C GLY A 281 -27.29 -4.94 1.13
N SER A 282 -27.00 -4.06 2.10
CA SER A 282 -25.65 -3.60 2.43
C SER A 282 -24.76 -4.75 2.86
N ARG A 283 -23.51 -4.69 2.44
CA ARG A 283 -22.44 -5.58 2.86
C ARG A 283 -21.84 -5.17 4.21
N TYR A 284 -22.31 -4.09 4.80
CA TYR A 284 -21.76 -3.47 6.00
C TYR A 284 -22.82 -3.29 7.07
N ASN A 285 -22.43 -3.48 8.31
CA ASN A 285 -23.29 -3.26 9.47
C ASN A 285 -23.56 -1.78 9.69
N ALA A 286 -24.69 -1.46 10.34
CA ALA A 286 -24.99 -0.10 10.78
C ALA A 286 -23.95 0.41 11.77
N VAL A 287 -23.61 1.69 11.68
CA VAL A 287 -22.59 2.36 12.49
C VAL A 287 -23.21 3.55 13.22
N GLU A 288 -23.12 3.55 14.56
CA GLU A 288 -23.68 4.61 15.40
C GLU A 288 -22.82 5.88 15.43
N HIS A 289 -21.48 5.70 15.29
CA HIS A 289 -20.48 6.77 15.45
C HIS A 289 -19.47 6.71 14.32
N THR A 290 -19.88 7.13 13.11
CA THR A 290 -19.06 6.92 11.90
C THR A 290 -17.71 7.62 11.94
N HIS A 291 -17.66 8.86 12.43
CA HIS A 291 -16.38 9.59 12.52
C HIS A 291 -15.47 9.01 13.60
N ALA A 292 -16.04 8.59 14.75
CA ALA A 292 -15.25 7.96 15.81
C ALA A 292 -14.68 6.60 15.40
N GLU A 293 -15.49 5.78 14.72
CA GLU A 293 -15.04 4.48 14.20
C GLU A 293 -13.91 4.68 13.19
N PHE A 294 -14.11 5.53 12.17
CA PHE A 294 -13.12 5.78 11.13
C PHE A 294 -11.80 6.33 11.71
N ALA A 295 -11.87 7.38 12.53
CA ALA A 295 -10.69 7.97 13.14
C ALA A 295 -9.95 6.99 14.06
N GLY A 296 -10.71 6.18 14.81
CA GLY A 296 -10.13 5.14 15.67
C GLY A 296 -9.44 4.03 14.89
N MET A 297 -9.97 3.62 13.73
CA MET A 297 -9.33 2.63 12.85
C MET A 297 -7.97 3.11 12.35
N ILE A 298 -7.84 4.39 11.95
CA ILE A 298 -6.56 4.97 11.53
C ILE A 298 -5.57 5.06 12.70
N THR A 299 -6.01 5.51 13.87
CA THR A 299 -5.14 5.57 15.06
C THR A 299 -4.68 4.18 15.50
N ARG A 300 -5.54 3.16 15.36
CA ARG A 300 -5.16 1.76 15.59
C ARG A 300 -4.07 1.30 14.62
N LEU A 301 -4.23 1.59 13.34
CA LEU A 301 -3.20 1.31 12.33
C LEU A 301 -1.89 2.03 12.64
N ASP A 302 -1.95 3.31 13.06
CA ASP A 302 -0.78 4.06 13.52
C ASP A 302 -0.09 3.39 14.71
N SER A 303 -0.85 2.81 15.65
CA SER A 303 -0.26 2.07 16.77
C SER A 303 0.48 0.80 16.31
N TYR A 304 -0.07 0.08 15.32
CA TYR A 304 0.62 -1.08 14.73
C TYR A 304 1.96 -0.69 14.08
N VAL A 305 1.98 0.44 13.36
CA VAL A 305 3.26 0.96 12.81
C VAL A 305 4.25 1.27 13.93
N GLY A 306 3.78 1.89 15.02
CA GLY A 306 4.60 2.16 16.19
C GLY A 306 5.20 0.91 16.82
N GLU A 307 4.41 -0.17 16.92
CA GLU A 307 4.86 -1.46 17.45
C GLU A 307 5.90 -2.12 16.52
N VAL A 308 5.71 -2.08 15.20
CA VAL A 308 6.71 -2.58 14.23
C VAL A 308 8.03 -1.85 14.39
N LEU A 309 8.03 -0.51 14.40
CA LEU A 309 9.26 0.30 14.53
C LEU A 309 9.96 0.04 15.88
N LYS A 310 9.19 -0.11 16.96
CA LYS A 310 9.71 -0.45 18.29
C LYS A 310 10.35 -1.84 18.28
N LYS A 311 9.69 -2.84 17.72
CA LYS A 311 10.19 -4.22 17.63
C LYS A 311 11.50 -4.31 16.86
N LEU A 312 11.62 -3.61 15.72
CA LEU A 312 12.87 -3.56 14.94
C LEU A 312 14.04 -2.99 15.78
N LYS A 313 13.79 -1.93 16.57
CA LYS A 313 14.79 -1.36 17.48
C LYS A 313 15.17 -2.35 18.60
N GLU A 314 14.19 -2.99 19.24
CA GLU A 314 14.42 -3.99 20.29
C GLU A 314 15.26 -5.17 19.82
N LYS A 315 15.09 -5.57 18.55
CA LYS A 315 15.85 -6.65 17.91
C LYS A 315 17.18 -6.21 17.28
N SER A 316 17.53 -4.93 17.35
CA SER A 316 18.71 -4.35 16.67
C SER A 316 18.72 -4.59 15.14
N LEU A 317 17.55 -4.63 14.54
CA LEU A 317 17.35 -4.77 13.08
C LEU A 317 17.04 -3.44 12.40
N ASP A 318 16.76 -2.38 13.16
CA ASP A 318 16.26 -1.09 12.69
C ASP A 318 17.18 -0.40 11.66
N ASP A 319 18.51 -0.40 11.94
CA ASP A 319 19.49 0.31 11.11
C ASP A 319 19.63 -0.31 9.68
N ASN A 320 19.32 -1.60 9.54
CA ASN A 320 19.35 -2.28 8.24
C ASN A 320 17.97 -2.64 7.70
N THR A 321 16.93 -1.95 8.14
CA THR A 321 15.55 -2.20 7.68
C THR A 321 14.96 -0.96 7.05
N ILE A 322 14.52 -1.12 5.80
CA ILE A 322 13.68 -0.13 5.10
C ILE A 322 12.25 -0.37 5.51
N VAL A 323 11.59 0.64 6.09
CA VAL A 323 10.15 0.59 6.38
C VAL A 323 9.45 1.57 5.47
N ILE A 324 8.47 1.09 4.71
CA ILE A 324 7.64 1.88 3.80
C ILE A 324 6.20 1.82 4.30
N PHE A 325 5.53 2.96 4.31
CA PHE A 325 4.09 3.08 4.56
C PHE A 325 3.39 3.73 3.38
N SER A 326 2.28 3.15 2.94
CA SER A 326 1.46 3.70 1.87
C SER A 326 0.01 3.19 1.92
N SER A 327 -0.86 3.73 1.05
CA SER A 327 -2.23 3.27 0.80
C SER A 327 -2.38 2.71 -0.60
N ASP A 328 -3.26 1.74 -0.79
CA ASP A 328 -3.46 1.13 -2.11
C ASP A 328 -4.27 1.99 -3.10
N ASN A 329 -5.07 2.92 -2.62
CA ASN A 329 -5.76 3.95 -3.42
C ASN A 329 -6.22 5.11 -2.52
N GLY A 330 -6.89 6.09 -3.11
CA GLY A 330 -7.45 7.23 -2.40
C GLY A 330 -8.66 6.89 -1.53
N PRO A 331 -9.26 7.89 -0.84
CA PRO A 331 -10.28 7.69 0.18
C PRO A 331 -11.60 7.20 -0.38
N HIS A 332 -12.37 6.48 0.43
CA HIS A 332 -13.70 5.96 0.12
C HIS A 332 -14.81 6.68 0.91
N GLU A 333 -16.04 6.52 0.44
CA GLU A 333 -17.27 6.97 1.10
C GLU A 333 -18.19 5.81 1.54
N GLU A 334 -17.67 4.56 1.51
CA GLU A 334 -18.41 3.35 1.80
C GLU A 334 -18.65 3.17 3.30
N GLY A 335 -19.75 2.48 3.67
CA GLY A 335 -20.03 2.09 5.06
C GLY A 335 -20.27 3.24 6.05
N GLY A 336 -20.58 4.44 5.55
CA GLY A 336 -20.78 5.63 6.37
C GLY A 336 -19.52 6.48 6.56
N ALA A 337 -18.40 6.13 5.90
CA ALA A 337 -17.21 7.00 5.90
C ALA A 337 -17.56 8.38 5.30
N ASP A 338 -16.92 9.41 5.85
CA ASP A 338 -17.18 10.81 5.49
C ASP A 338 -15.88 11.51 5.10
N PRO A 339 -15.46 11.37 3.82
CA PRO A 339 -14.20 11.95 3.36
C PRO A 339 -14.19 13.48 3.41
N GLU A 340 -15.33 14.12 3.22
CA GLU A 340 -15.44 15.58 3.27
C GLU A 340 -15.19 16.11 4.69
N PHE A 341 -15.80 15.50 5.71
CA PHE A 341 -15.63 15.89 7.11
C PHE A 341 -14.17 15.91 7.55
N PHE A 342 -13.41 14.90 7.14
CA PHE A 342 -12.00 14.76 7.50
C PHE A 342 -11.05 15.49 6.55
N GLY A 343 -11.50 15.94 5.36
CA GLY A 343 -10.64 16.49 4.31
C GLY A 343 -9.65 15.43 3.81
N ARG A 344 -10.10 14.19 3.68
CA ARG A 344 -9.28 13.00 3.40
C ARG A 344 -8.58 13.03 2.05
N ASP A 345 -9.13 13.78 1.11
CA ASP A 345 -8.54 14.01 -0.21
C ASP A 345 -7.29 14.92 -0.17
N GLY A 346 -7.05 15.62 0.95
CA GLY A 346 -5.93 16.56 1.07
C GLY A 346 -6.06 17.77 0.12
N LYS A 347 -7.29 18.18 -0.21
CA LYS A 347 -7.65 19.20 -1.20
C LYS A 347 -7.43 18.78 -2.65
N LEU A 348 -7.36 17.49 -2.92
CA LEU A 348 -7.35 16.92 -4.26
C LEU A 348 -8.78 16.56 -4.67
N ARG A 349 -9.06 16.52 -5.95
CA ARG A 349 -10.36 16.08 -6.44
C ARG A 349 -10.42 14.57 -6.56
N GLY A 350 -11.57 13.99 -6.23
CA GLY A 350 -11.89 12.60 -6.48
C GLY A 350 -11.65 11.69 -5.28
N LEU A 351 -12.25 10.52 -5.37
CA LEU A 351 -12.27 9.46 -4.38
C LEU A 351 -11.91 8.14 -5.04
N LYS A 352 -11.89 7.06 -4.28
CA LYS A 352 -11.84 5.67 -4.77
C LYS A 352 -12.72 5.50 -6.01
N ARG A 353 -12.27 4.75 -7.01
CA ARG A 353 -12.88 4.54 -8.34
C ARG A 353 -12.78 5.73 -9.30
N GLN A 354 -11.99 6.76 -8.99
CA GLN A 354 -11.80 7.90 -9.87
C GLN A 354 -10.30 8.13 -10.13
N CYS A 355 -9.92 8.24 -11.42
CA CYS A 355 -8.54 8.53 -11.80
C CYS A 355 -8.14 10.02 -11.66
N HIS A 356 -8.93 10.82 -10.95
CA HIS A 356 -8.51 12.15 -10.48
C HIS A 356 -7.42 12.02 -9.40
N GLU A 357 -6.71 13.11 -9.14
CA GLU A 357 -5.60 13.12 -8.17
C GLU A 357 -6.00 12.51 -6.81
N GLY A 358 -7.16 12.89 -6.24
CA GLY A 358 -7.63 12.38 -4.95
C GLY A 358 -7.90 10.87 -4.92
N GLY A 359 -8.19 10.25 -6.06
CA GLY A 359 -8.43 8.80 -6.12
C GLY A 359 -7.16 7.96 -6.28
N ILE A 360 -6.07 8.56 -6.76
CA ILE A 360 -4.82 7.84 -7.07
C ILE A 360 -3.57 8.39 -6.37
N ARG A 361 -3.55 9.64 -5.91
CA ARG A 361 -2.44 10.21 -5.15
C ARG A 361 -2.58 9.80 -3.68
N ILE A 362 -1.53 9.20 -3.14
CA ILE A 362 -1.56 8.47 -1.88
C ILE A 362 -0.45 8.96 -0.93
N PRO A 363 -0.60 8.79 0.40
CA PRO A 363 0.51 8.98 1.30
C PRO A 363 1.60 7.93 1.02
N PHE A 364 2.87 8.35 1.05
CA PHE A 364 4.02 7.47 0.87
C PHE A 364 5.18 7.97 1.72
N ILE A 365 5.58 7.15 2.69
CA ILE A 365 6.64 7.48 3.64
C ILE A 365 7.67 6.37 3.62
N VAL A 366 8.95 6.72 3.52
CA VAL A 366 10.07 5.77 3.57
C VAL A 366 11.02 6.13 4.70
N ARG A 367 11.30 5.18 5.57
CA ARG A 367 12.26 5.32 6.66
C ARG A 367 13.35 4.24 6.54
N TRP A 368 14.59 4.69 6.54
CA TRP A 368 15.77 3.82 6.60
C TRP A 368 16.88 4.55 7.37
N PRO A 369 17.06 4.28 8.66
CA PRO A 369 18.02 5.01 9.49
C PRO A 369 19.43 5.00 8.93
N GLY A 370 20.07 6.17 8.91
CA GLY A 370 21.44 6.32 8.42
C GLY A 370 21.62 6.22 6.89
N ARG A 371 20.55 5.94 6.13
CA ARG A 371 20.59 5.84 4.66
C ARG A 371 19.65 6.85 3.99
N VAL A 372 18.41 6.94 4.44
CA VAL A 372 17.46 7.97 4.02
C VAL A 372 17.56 9.12 4.98
N SER A 373 17.77 10.33 4.48
CA SER A 373 17.88 11.54 5.29
C SER A 373 16.58 11.83 6.03
N ALA A 374 16.65 12.09 7.33
CA ALA A 374 15.50 12.37 8.16
C ALA A 374 14.85 13.73 7.85
N GLY A 375 13.52 13.81 7.95
CA GLY A 375 12.74 15.03 7.78
C GLY A 375 12.67 15.57 6.34
N MET A 376 12.99 14.72 5.36
CA MET A 376 12.92 15.11 3.96
C MET A 376 11.49 15.07 3.44
N VAL A 377 11.13 16.09 2.67
CA VAL A 377 9.92 16.14 1.86
C VAL A 377 10.34 16.17 0.40
N ASN A 378 9.89 15.22 -0.41
CA ASN A 378 10.30 15.07 -1.79
C ASN A 378 9.07 15.05 -2.72
N ASP A 379 9.19 15.72 -3.87
CA ASP A 379 8.13 15.85 -4.88
C ASP A 379 8.38 14.99 -6.12
N HIS A 380 9.34 14.06 -6.06
CA HIS A 380 9.56 13.09 -7.13
C HIS A 380 8.27 12.31 -7.43
N GLN A 381 7.91 12.29 -8.71
CA GLN A 381 6.72 11.54 -9.17
C GLN A 381 7.06 10.06 -9.26
N LEU A 382 6.41 9.26 -8.44
CA LEU A 382 6.55 7.81 -8.44
C LEU A 382 5.17 7.12 -8.41
N ALA A 383 5.10 5.91 -8.91
CA ALA A 383 3.91 5.08 -8.86
C ALA A 383 4.23 3.67 -8.32
N PHE A 384 3.24 2.89 -7.97
CA PHE A 384 3.43 1.56 -7.37
C PHE A 384 4.29 0.61 -8.21
N TYR A 385 4.25 0.72 -9.53
CA TYR A 385 5.09 -0.11 -10.39
C TYR A 385 6.59 0.23 -10.31
N ASP A 386 6.96 1.34 -9.65
CA ASP A 386 8.35 1.73 -9.38
C ASP A 386 8.98 1.02 -8.18
N VAL A 387 8.15 0.40 -7.34
CA VAL A 387 8.61 -0.27 -6.11
C VAL A 387 9.50 -1.47 -6.42
N MET A 388 9.11 -2.31 -7.39
CA MET A 388 9.87 -3.50 -7.75
C MET A 388 11.28 -3.15 -8.28
N PRO A 389 11.47 -2.28 -9.29
CA PRO A 389 12.81 -1.88 -9.73
C PRO A 389 13.62 -1.19 -8.61
N THR A 390 12.97 -0.42 -7.73
CA THR A 390 13.65 0.22 -6.60
C THR A 390 14.19 -0.83 -5.62
N PHE A 391 13.40 -1.84 -5.27
CA PHE A 391 13.90 -2.92 -4.40
C PHE A 391 15.02 -3.69 -5.07
N CYS A 392 14.91 -4.00 -6.38
CA CYS A 392 15.97 -4.66 -7.12
C CYS A 392 17.28 -3.86 -7.08
N GLU A 393 17.23 -2.54 -7.25
CA GLU A 393 18.42 -1.69 -7.17
C GLU A 393 18.99 -1.65 -5.74
N LEU A 394 18.14 -1.47 -4.72
CA LEU A 394 18.58 -1.41 -3.31
C LEU A 394 19.19 -2.72 -2.80
N MET A 395 18.78 -3.88 -3.34
CA MET A 395 19.37 -5.18 -3.02
C MET A 395 20.48 -5.60 -4.01
N GLU A 396 20.92 -4.68 -4.88
CA GLU A 396 21.98 -4.87 -5.88
C GLU A 396 21.71 -6.01 -6.90
N ASP A 397 20.44 -6.27 -7.25
CA ASP A 397 20.10 -7.22 -8.32
C ASP A 397 20.30 -6.59 -9.71
N LYS A 398 21.56 -6.60 -10.16
CA LYS A 398 21.96 -6.05 -11.48
C LYS A 398 21.34 -6.81 -12.67
N ALA A 399 20.72 -7.94 -12.42
CA ALA A 399 20.07 -8.74 -13.47
C ALA A 399 18.65 -8.29 -13.80
N PHE A 400 18.05 -7.43 -12.97
CA PHE A 400 16.75 -6.81 -13.24
C PHE A 400 16.86 -5.81 -14.42
N PRO A 401 15.87 -5.71 -15.32
CA PRO A 401 14.67 -6.55 -15.41
C PRO A 401 14.92 -7.85 -16.23
N LYS A 402 16.03 -7.96 -16.96
CA LYS A 402 16.28 -9.00 -17.99
C LYS A 402 16.09 -10.44 -17.49
N LYS A 403 16.48 -10.71 -16.25
CA LYS A 403 16.38 -12.03 -15.60
C LYS A 403 14.93 -12.46 -15.39
N TYR A 404 14.02 -11.49 -15.26
CA TYR A 404 12.65 -11.73 -14.85
C TYR A 404 11.63 -11.64 -15.99
N ILE A 405 12.03 -11.11 -17.15
CA ILE A 405 11.16 -11.09 -18.34
C ILE A 405 10.90 -12.51 -18.82
N ASN A 406 9.62 -12.89 -18.90
CA ASN A 406 9.19 -14.16 -19.43
C ASN A 406 9.01 -14.09 -20.96
N LYS A 407 9.94 -14.70 -21.69
CA LYS A 407 9.90 -14.71 -23.15
C LYS A 407 8.70 -15.44 -23.78
N LYS A 408 7.91 -16.16 -22.99
CA LYS A 408 6.67 -16.79 -23.44
C LYS A 408 5.51 -15.80 -23.50
N ILE A 409 5.57 -14.73 -22.70
CA ILE A 409 4.56 -13.68 -22.70
C ILE A 409 4.93 -12.67 -23.80
N LYS A 410 4.01 -12.45 -24.73
CA LYS A 410 4.20 -11.44 -25.77
C LYS A 410 4.28 -10.05 -25.15
N ASN A 411 5.39 -9.35 -25.38
CA ASN A 411 5.65 -8.02 -24.85
C ASN A 411 5.64 -7.94 -23.30
N ASP A 412 6.13 -9.00 -22.64
CA ASP A 412 6.36 -8.93 -21.19
C ASP A 412 7.33 -7.79 -20.84
N CYS A 413 7.00 -7.00 -19.84
CA CYS A 413 7.73 -5.80 -19.47
C CYS A 413 7.60 -5.49 -17.98
N PHE A 414 8.45 -4.59 -17.53
CA PHE A 414 8.31 -3.83 -16.28
C PHE A 414 8.28 -2.35 -16.67
N ASP A 415 7.30 -1.60 -16.14
CA ASP A 415 7.08 -0.20 -16.52
C ASP A 415 7.72 0.78 -15.55
N GLY A 416 8.14 0.28 -14.39
CA GLY A 416 8.66 1.08 -13.29
C GLY A 416 10.07 1.60 -13.52
N ILE A 417 10.33 2.78 -12.96
CA ILE A 417 11.64 3.40 -12.83
C ILE A 417 12.02 3.42 -11.35
N SER A 418 13.23 2.95 -11.03
CA SER A 418 13.71 2.97 -9.65
C SER A 418 13.85 4.40 -9.13
N PHE A 419 13.36 4.64 -7.90
CA PHE A 419 13.56 5.89 -7.16
C PHE A 419 14.63 5.75 -6.05
N ALA A 420 15.49 4.74 -6.13
CA ALA A 420 16.55 4.50 -5.16
C ALA A 420 17.53 5.68 -5.06
N SER A 421 17.85 6.33 -6.18
CA SER A 421 18.74 7.50 -6.18
C SER A 421 18.17 8.65 -5.35
N THR A 422 16.88 8.93 -5.47
CA THR A 422 16.17 9.92 -4.62
C THR A 422 16.21 9.53 -3.15
N LEU A 423 15.93 8.27 -2.82
CA LEU A 423 15.98 7.78 -1.44
C LEU A 423 17.37 7.95 -0.81
N LEU A 424 18.43 7.75 -1.60
CA LEU A 424 19.81 7.84 -1.14
C LEU A 424 20.39 9.27 -1.23
N GLY A 425 19.57 10.26 -1.58
CA GLY A 425 19.94 11.68 -1.61
C GLY A 425 20.75 12.10 -2.85
N ASP A 426 20.67 11.35 -3.94
CA ASP A 426 21.32 11.67 -5.22
C ASP A 426 20.30 11.92 -6.34
N ASP A 427 19.51 12.98 -6.16
CA ASP A 427 18.48 13.38 -7.14
C ASP A 427 19.07 13.71 -8.53
N SER A 428 20.38 14.00 -8.62
CA SER A 428 21.04 14.28 -9.90
C SER A 428 21.12 13.05 -10.81
N LYS A 429 21.04 11.85 -10.24
CA LYS A 429 21.03 10.58 -10.98
C LYS A 429 19.63 10.00 -11.13
N GLN A 430 18.64 10.61 -10.48
CA GLN A 430 17.27 10.10 -10.52
C GLN A 430 16.68 10.24 -11.91
N GLN A 431 16.35 9.11 -12.52
CA GLN A 431 15.53 9.08 -13.73
C GLN A 431 14.09 9.48 -13.40
N LYS A 432 13.48 10.27 -14.29
CA LYS A 432 12.08 10.67 -14.17
C LYS A 432 11.26 9.95 -15.20
N HIS A 433 10.01 9.70 -14.87
CA HIS A 433 9.04 9.24 -15.85
C HIS A 433 8.76 10.32 -16.90
N ASP A 434 8.72 9.93 -18.18
CA ASP A 434 8.16 10.77 -19.24
C ASP A 434 6.65 10.94 -19.05
N PHE A 435 5.99 9.93 -18.52
CA PHE A 435 4.56 9.92 -18.19
C PHE A 435 4.26 8.85 -17.10
N LEU A 436 3.15 9.03 -16.37
CA LEU A 436 2.50 7.99 -15.57
C LEU A 436 1.17 7.62 -16.23
N TYR A 437 0.75 6.34 -16.04
CA TYR A 437 -0.39 5.78 -16.78
C TYR A 437 -1.33 4.94 -15.93
N TRP A 438 -2.64 5.10 -16.13
CA TRP A 438 -3.70 4.35 -15.44
C TRP A 438 -4.82 3.99 -16.40
N GLU A 439 -5.35 2.77 -16.30
CA GLU A 439 -6.64 2.34 -16.83
C GLU A 439 -7.50 1.80 -15.71
N PHE A 440 -8.79 2.15 -15.73
CA PHE A 440 -9.73 1.64 -14.75
C PHE A 440 -11.06 1.30 -15.43
N HIS A 441 -11.30 -0.01 -15.58
CA HIS A 441 -12.43 -0.57 -16.32
C HIS A 441 -13.79 -0.20 -15.73
N GLU A 442 -13.98 -0.34 -14.39
CA GLU A 442 -15.32 -0.26 -13.76
C GLU A 442 -16.03 1.08 -13.97
N THR A 443 -15.28 2.16 -14.12
CA THR A 443 -15.82 3.49 -14.39
C THR A 443 -15.42 4.03 -15.76
N ASP A 444 -14.79 3.19 -16.58
CA ASP A 444 -14.33 3.48 -17.93
C ASP A 444 -13.51 4.77 -18.00
N GLN A 445 -12.35 4.73 -17.32
CA GLN A 445 -11.43 5.86 -17.24
C GLN A 445 -10.00 5.47 -17.62
N ILE A 446 -9.32 6.41 -18.29
CA ILE A 446 -7.87 6.35 -18.54
C ILE A 446 -7.26 7.64 -18.02
N GLY A 447 -6.20 7.53 -17.22
CA GLY A 447 -5.42 8.66 -16.73
C GLY A 447 -4.01 8.64 -17.33
N VAL A 448 -3.53 9.79 -17.77
CA VAL A 448 -2.14 10.00 -18.19
C VAL A 448 -1.62 11.25 -17.50
N ARG A 449 -0.45 11.18 -16.88
CA ARG A 449 0.24 12.34 -16.35
C ARG A 449 1.59 12.51 -17.07
N MET A 450 1.83 13.69 -17.59
CA MET A 450 3.07 14.07 -18.30
C MET A 450 3.60 15.39 -17.69
N GLY A 451 4.55 15.30 -16.79
CA GLY A 451 4.97 16.44 -15.96
C GLY A 451 3.80 16.98 -15.15
N ASP A 452 3.41 18.25 -15.37
CA ASP A 452 2.25 18.86 -14.70
C ASP A 452 0.94 18.72 -15.49
N TRP A 453 0.98 18.21 -16.72
CA TRP A 453 -0.22 17.92 -17.51
C TRP A 453 -0.86 16.61 -17.06
N LYS A 454 -2.18 16.65 -16.84
CA LYS A 454 -2.99 15.48 -16.56
C LYS A 454 -4.11 15.35 -17.60
N LEU A 455 -4.09 14.29 -18.38
CA LEU A 455 -5.21 13.90 -19.25
C LEU A 455 -6.03 12.83 -18.54
N LEU A 456 -7.32 13.08 -18.39
CA LEU A 456 -8.29 12.12 -17.92
C LEU A 456 -9.29 11.85 -19.05
N VAL A 457 -9.37 10.61 -19.51
CA VAL A 457 -10.37 10.17 -20.47
C VAL A 457 -11.49 9.46 -19.73
N LYS A 458 -12.73 9.91 -19.90
CA LYS A 458 -13.93 9.29 -19.31
C LYS A 458 -14.85 8.86 -20.43
N LYS A 459 -15.08 7.56 -20.57
CA LYS A 459 -15.94 7.02 -21.64
C LYS A 459 -15.57 7.61 -23.01
N GLY A 460 -14.28 7.60 -23.34
CA GLY A 460 -13.73 8.15 -24.58
C GLY A 460 -13.59 9.67 -24.64
N THR A 461 -14.17 10.44 -23.71
CA THR A 461 -14.10 11.91 -23.72
C THR A 461 -12.87 12.42 -22.96
N PRO A 462 -11.98 13.22 -23.57
CA PRO A 462 -10.78 13.76 -22.93
C PRO A 462 -11.06 15.03 -22.11
N TYR A 463 -10.42 15.12 -20.94
CA TYR A 463 -10.34 16.27 -20.05
C TYR A 463 -8.88 16.53 -19.74
N LEU A 464 -8.38 17.74 -19.98
CA LEU A 464 -6.99 18.12 -19.73
C LEU A 464 -6.93 19.13 -18.58
N TYR A 465 -5.97 18.92 -17.66
CA TYR A 465 -5.71 19.79 -16.53
C TYR A 465 -4.23 20.16 -16.45
N ASP A 466 -3.92 21.36 -15.94
CA ASP A 466 -2.59 21.79 -15.57
C ASP A 466 -2.46 21.77 -14.03
N LEU A 467 -1.87 20.71 -13.48
CA LEU A 467 -1.78 20.48 -12.04
C LEU A 467 -0.87 21.48 -11.33
N SER A 468 -0.04 22.24 -12.04
CA SER A 468 0.77 23.32 -11.43
C SER A 468 -0.10 24.50 -10.99
N ASN A 469 -1.24 24.73 -11.66
CA ASN A 469 -2.16 25.82 -11.42
C ASN A 469 -3.54 25.36 -10.93
N ASP A 470 -3.91 24.12 -11.20
CA ASP A 470 -5.23 23.52 -10.92
C ASP A 470 -5.08 22.08 -10.40
N VAL A 471 -4.49 21.95 -9.21
CA VAL A 471 -4.28 20.65 -8.57
C VAL A 471 -5.59 19.94 -8.23
N HIS A 472 -6.70 20.70 -8.12
CA HIS A 472 -8.04 20.17 -7.87
C HIS A 472 -8.77 19.72 -9.13
N GLU A 473 -8.19 19.90 -10.33
CA GLU A 473 -8.76 19.45 -11.62
C GLU A 473 -10.16 20.04 -11.90
N ASP A 474 -10.38 21.34 -11.60
CA ASP A 474 -11.67 22.02 -11.76
C ASP A 474 -11.90 22.49 -13.20
N HIS A 475 -10.85 22.84 -13.93
CA HIS A 475 -10.93 23.54 -15.20
C HIS A 475 -10.43 22.67 -16.36
N ASN A 476 -11.35 22.09 -17.12
CA ASN A 476 -10.99 21.38 -18.35
C ASN A 476 -10.49 22.35 -19.43
N ILE A 477 -9.20 22.29 -19.74
CA ILE A 477 -8.55 23.13 -20.75
C ILE A 477 -8.19 22.39 -22.04
N ALA A 478 -8.75 21.21 -22.29
CA ALA A 478 -8.47 20.38 -23.49
C ALA A 478 -8.67 21.14 -24.81
N ALA A 479 -9.71 21.97 -24.92
CA ALA A 479 -9.97 22.76 -26.11
C ALA A 479 -8.91 23.85 -26.38
N ALA A 480 -8.24 24.35 -25.33
CA ALA A 480 -7.20 25.36 -25.43
C ALA A 480 -5.82 24.77 -25.80
N HIS A 481 -5.60 23.46 -25.55
CA HIS A 481 -4.31 22.78 -25.72
C HIS A 481 -4.45 21.49 -26.55
N PRO A 482 -4.95 21.55 -27.80
CA PRO A 482 -5.19 20.37 -28.63
C PRO A 482 -3.91 19.60 -28.98
N ASP A 483 -2.76 20.26 -29.00
CA ASP A 483 -1.44 19.68 -29.22
C ASP A 483 -1.00 18.78 -28.06
N ILE A 484 -1.20 19.22 -26.81
CA ILE A 484 -0.92 18.43 -25.62
C ILE A 484 -1.87 17.22 -25.55
N VAL A 485 -3.17 17.43 -25.79
CA VAL A 485 -4.16 16.34 -25.85
C VAL A 485 -3.74 15.29 -26.88
N LYS A 486 -3.30 15.73 -28.08
CA LYS A 486 -2.82 14.81 -29.12
C LYS A 486 -1.60 14.01 -28.67
N GLN A 487 -0.60 14.67 -28.08
CA GLN A 487 0.59 14.00 -27.56
C GLN A 487 0.23 12.94 -26.50
N MET A 488 -0.67 13.25 -25.58
CA MET A 488 -1.08 12.32 -24.52
C MET A 488 -1.96 11.18 -25.05
N LYS A 489 -2.75 11.41 -26.09
CA LYS A 489 -3.47 10.34 -26.82
C LYS A 489 -2.52 9.36 -27.51
N GLU A 490 -1.39 9.81 -28.05
CA GLU A 490 -0.36 8.91 -28.60
C GLU A 490 0.28 8.04 -27.50
N ILE A 491 0.41 8.54 -26.25
CA ILE A 491 0.80 7.73 -25.12
C ILE A 491 -0.24 6.63 -24.87
N ILE A 492 -1.54 6.99 -24.79
CA ILE A 492 -2.62 6.01 -24.59
C ILE A 492 -2.56 4.91 -25.67
N LYS A 493 -2.42 5.28 -26.93
CA LYS A 493 -2.33 4.33 -28.05
C LYS A 493 -1.15 3.38 -27.95
N ARG A 494 -0.03 3.83 -27.41
CA ARG A 494 1.18 3.02 -27.24
C ARG A 494 1.10 2.10 -26.05
N GLU A 495 0.54 2.57 -24.92
CA GLU A 495 0.54 1.87 -23.64
C GLU A 495 -0.70 1.00 -23.41
N HIS A 496 -1.78 1.23 -24.13
CA HIS A 496 -2.97 0.39 -24.05
C HIS A 496 -2.73 -0.99 -24.67
N ARG A 497 -3.11 -2.03 -23.94
CA ARG A 497 -3.26 -3.40 -24.47
C ARG A 497 -4.71 -3.85 -24.30
N ASP A 498 -5.30 -4.37 -25.36
CA ASP A 498 -6.68 -4.89 -25.31
C ASP A 498 -6.84 -5.92 -24.19
N SER A 499 -7.97 -5.84 -23.50
CA SER A 499 -8.39 -6.82 -22.48
C SER A 499 -9.87 -7.12 -22.65
N GLU A 500 -10.20 -8.38 -22.96
CA GLU A 500 -11.61 -8.81 -23.04
C GLU A 500 -12.29 -8.73 -21.66
N MET A 501 -11.53 -8.96 -20.59
CA MET A 501 -12.02 -8.97 -19.21
C MET A 501 -12.22 -7.57 -18.64
N PHE A 502 -11.35 -6.63 -19.02
CA PHE A 502 -11.30 -5.27 -18.49
C PHE A 502 -11.24 -4.22 -19.59
N PRO A 503 -12.26 -4.18 -20.51
CA PRO A 503 -12.25 -3.21 -21.60
C PRO A 503 -12.41 -1.77 -21.09
N VAL A 504 -11.77 -0.83 -21.79
CA VAL A 504 -11.94 0.62 -21.62
C VAL A 504 -12.21 1.27 -22.97
N THR A 505 -12.93 2.39 -22.98
CA THR A 505 -13.23 3.15 -24.19
C THR A 505 -12.08 4.11 -24.49
N LEU A 506 -11.38 3.87 -25.58
CA LEU A 506 -10.31 4.74 -26.02
C LEU A 506 -10.89 6.07 -26.55
N PRO A 507 -10.18 7.19 -26.40
CA PRO A 507 -10.56 8.43 -27.07
C PRO A 507 -10.40 8.29 -28.59
N ASP A 508 -11.17 9.05 -29.39
CA ASP A 508 -10.95 9.13 -30.82
C ASP A 508 -9.49 9.55 -31.07
N LEU A 509 -8.71 8.66 -31.70
CA LEU A 509 -7.26 8.78 -31.89
C LEU A 509 -6.92 9.54 -33.16
#